data_939a02e722b14d07b65c01bcf7e8a357
#
_entry.id   939a02e722b14d07b65c01bcf7e8a357
#
_cell.length_a   1.000
_cell.length_b   1.000
_cell.length_c   1.000
_cell.angle_alpha   90.00
_cell.angle_beta   90.00
_cell.angle_gamma   90.00
#
_symmetry.space_group_name_H-M   'P 1'
#
loop_
_entity.id
_entity.type
_entity.pdbx_description
1 polymer ?
#
loop_
_entity_poly.entity_id
_entity_poly.type
_entity_poly.pdbx_seq_one_letter_code
_entity_poly.pdbx_strand_id
1 'polypeptide(L)'
;MILEVILILVALHLLLRPLLLAWQFSRPLRRPLSGHTPADWGADYEDVEFAGGDGAPLRGWYIPSRNGTAVVLLHGHGGNRLSVAFHAATLARAGYGVLLFDLRAHGQSGGRPFSRGERGVDDVLAAVAWLSRRRDVQARVGVLGISVGGMLAIQAAAHNVFIRAVMADGPLLGTIDDLPPPRGWFERLWRFPRERGYQRAIDWFAPGPRPPANMQALARLGGRPVLLISTGRGLEQRLTRHFFAAAAEPKTLYEIPDAAHAMGWVVAPKAYERQMLDFFGHALSLEDTLAEGTRIDVAPVAALADAPSPPSPRAVTERTVPLPVAMMLAFGTIPVAAMALFIPFQLRWGLTPPQLPERWPVTALLAVFALLLGGLLLREAVLLAGYRWIGRVPRGAARLAAGHAALGPRVRCDAPVPARAYRLILLLPTLLLGVLPGVAAIVAGSWLLVLWGLWMIVACSGDLVALWAMRGLPPATPVRAHPSRPGCEVLSLDS
;
A
#
# COMPACT_ATOMS: atom_id res chain seq x y z
N MET A 1 -33.18 -16.31 13.43
CA MET A 1 -32.04 -17.21 13.35
C MET A 1 -31.06 -16.86 12.21
N ILE A 2 -31.38 -17.01 10.92
CA ILE A 2 -30.45 -16.64 9.82
C ILE A 2 -30.07 -15.17 9.90
N LEU A 3 -31.02 -14.28 10.16
CA LEU A 3 -30.76 -12.84 10.33
C LEU A 3 -29.85 -12.57 11.51
N GLU A 4 -30.05 -13.25 12.64
CA GLU A 4 -29.22 -13.11 13.84
C GLU A 4 -27.77 -13.55 13.57
N VAL A 5 -27.57 -14.69 12.87
CA VAL A 5 -26.26 -15.17 12.45
C VAL A 5 -25.57 -14.15 11.52
N ILE A 6 -26.30 -13.61 10.54
CA ILE A 6 -25.77 -12.56 9.65
C ILE A 6 -25.38 -11.33 10.46
N LEU A 7 -26.23 -10.88 11.39
CA LEU A 7 -25.95 -9.73 12.24
C LEU A 7 -24.73 -9.96 13.13
N ILE A 8 -24.55 -11.15 13.71
CA ILE A 8 -23.39 -11.53 14.50
C ILE A 8 -22.12 -11.53 13.62
N LEU A 9 -22.18 -12.13 12.43
CA LEU A 9 -21.03 -12.14 11.51
C LEU A 9 -20.66 -10.74 11.04
N VAL A 10 -21.64 -9.90 10.77
CA VAL A 10 -21.43 -8.48 10.43
C VAL A 10 -20.83 -7.74 11.63
N ALA A 11 -21.36 -7.93 12.83
CA ALA A 11 -20.84 -7.31 14.04
C ALA A 11 -19.38 -7.75 14.33
N LEU A 12 -19.09 -9.05 14.24
CA LEU A 12 -17.74 -9.59 14.37
C LEU A 12 -16.80 -9.01 13.30
N HIS A 13 -17.25 -8.93 12.05
CA HIS A 13 -16.46 -8.32 10.98
C HIS A 13 -16.18 -6.84 11.28
N LEU A 14 -17.18 -6.09 11.72
CA LEU A 14 -17.02 -4.68 12.04
C LEU A 14 -16.12 -4.42 13.24
N LEU A 15 -16.11 -5.32 14.23
CA LEU A 15 -15.27 -5.21 15.43
C LEU A 15 -13.85 -5.76 15.21
N LEU A 16 -13.72 -6.94 14.64
CA LEU A 16 -12.42 -7.62 14.50
C LEU A 16 -11.56 -7.03 13.38
N ARG A 17 -12.18 -6.56 12.31
CA ARG A 17 -11.44 -6.01 11.18
C ARG A 17 -10.60 -4.77 11.54
N PRO A 18 -11.14 -3.74 12.21
CA PRO A 18 -10.32 -2.60 12.66
C PRO A 18 -9.17 -3.03 13.56
N LEU A 19 -9.39 -3.99 14.47
CA LEU A 19 -8.35 -4.54 15.34
C LEU A 19 -7.24 -5.23 14.54
N LEU A 20 -7.62 -6.12 13.60
CA LEU A 20 -6.64 -6.81 12.75
C LEU A 20 -5.84 -5.86 11.88
N LEU A 21 -6.50 -4.88 11.26
CA LEU A 21 -5.83 -3.87 10.45
C LEU A 21 -4.89 -2.99 11.28
N ALA A 22 -5.30 -2.61 12.50
CA ALA A 22 -4.47 -1.84 13.42
C ALA A 22 -3.26 -2.64 13.91
N TRP A 23 -3.45 -3.94 14.21
CA TRP A 23 -2.36 -4.84 14.57
C TRP A 23 -1.34 -5.00 13.42
N GLN A 24 -1.82 -5.21 12.19
CA GLN A 24 -0.98 -5.29 10.99
C GLN A 24 -0.24 -3.97 10.72
N PHE A 25 -0.91 -2.84 10.90
CA PHE A 25 -0.31 -1.52 10.78
C PHE A 25 0.82 -1.30 11.81
N SER A 26 0.58 -1.73 13.03
CA SER A 26 1.56 -1.58 14.12
C SER A 26 2.76 -2.53 14.02
N ARG A 27 2.60 -3.63 13.27
CA ARG A 27 3.63 -4.67 13.07
C ARG A 27 3.81 -4.98 11.59
N PRO A 28 4.32 -4.01 10.80
CA PRO A 28 4.52 -4.20 9.37
C PRO A 28 5.46 -5.38 9.11
N LEU A 29 5.16 -6.14 8.06
CA LEU A 29 6.07 -7.18 7.59
C LEU A 29 7.34 -6.52 7.06
N ARG A 30 8.49 -6.90 7.61
CA ARG A 30 9.78 -6.40 7.16
C ARG A 30 10.08 -6.97 5.78
N ARG A 31 10.15 -6.11 4.78
CA ARG A 31 10.56 -6.49 3.43
C ARG A 31 12.08 -6.48 3.35
N PRO A 32 12.72 -7.59 2.96
CA PRO A 32 14.15 -7.59 2.70
C PRO A 32 14.48 -6.64 1.55
N LEU A 33 15.67 -6.09 1.55
CA LEU A 33 16.22 -5.40 0.38
C LEU A 33 16.46 -6.45 -0.72
N SER A 34 16.12 -6.11 -1.96
CA SER A 34 16.22 -7.03 -3.11
C SER A 34 17.64 -7.14 -3.70
N GLY A 35 18.66 -6.73 -2.94
CA GLY A 35 20.05 -6.71 -3.40
C GLY A 35 20.43 -5.49 -4.23
N HIS A 36 19.47 -4.63 -4.61
CA HIS A 36 19.74 -3.37 -5.29
C HIS A 36 20.22 -2.30 -4.31
N THR A 37 21.20 -1.52 -4.77
CA THR A 37 21.81 -0.42 -4.02
C THR A 37 21.89 0.84 -4.90
N PRO A 38 22.23 2.02 -4.36
CA PRO A 38 22.44 3.21 -5.16
C PRO A 38 23.55 3.07 -6.22
N ALA A 39 24.52 2.16 -6.04
CA ALA A 39 25.54 1.88 -7.06
C ALA A 39 24.94 1.36 -8.37
N ASP A 40 23.82 0.65 -8.34
CA ASP A 40 23.11 0.16 -9.55
C ASP A 40 22.58 1.31 -10.41
N TRP A 41 22.47 2.52 -9.86
CA TRP A 41 22.06 3.75 -10.57
C TRP A 41 23.22 4.70 -10.82
N GLY A 42 24.45 4.24 -10.58
CA GLY A 42 25.68 5.03 -10.76
C GLY A 42 25.89 6.10 -9.70
N ALA A 43 25.30 5.96 -8.51
CA ALA A 43 25.49 6.88 -7.40
C ALA A 43 26.45 6.29 -6.35
N ASP A 44 27.48 7.05 -5.97
CA ASP A 44 28.26 6.77 -4.78
C ASP A 44 27.40 6.94 -3.54
N TYR A 45 27.55 6.05 -2.57
CA TYR A 45 26.74 6.09 -1.35
C TYR A 45 27.48 5.53 -0.14
N GLU A 46 26.98 5.88 1.03
CA GLU A 46 27.42 5.35 2.33
C GLU A 46 26.29 4.55 2.97
N ASP A 47 26.58 3.37 3.52
CA ASP A 47 25.66 2.73 4.46
C ASP A 47 25.66 3.53 5.76
N VAL A 48 24.48 3.88 6.26
CA VAL A 48 24.36 4.70 7.46
C VAL A 48 23.48 4.01 8.50
N GLU A 49 23.90 4.17 9.75
CA GLU A 49 23.10 3.81 10.92
C GLU A 49 23.09 4.99 11.89
N PHE A 50 21.91 5.36 12.37
CA PHE A 50 21.75 6.42 13.36
C PHE A 50 20.64 6.07 14.35
N ALA A 51 20.70 6.63 15.54
CA ALA A 51 19.69 6.44 16.57
C ALA A 51 18.45 7.28 16.27
N GLY A 52 17.27 6.66 16.23
CA GLY A 52 15.98 7.34 16.25
C GLY A 52 15.73 8.06 17.58
N GLY A 53 14.61 8.76 17.70
CA GLY A 53 14.31 9.60 18.87
C GLY A 53 14.30 8.86 20.20
N ASP A 54 13.95 7.55 20.22
CA ASP A 54 13.97 6.67 21.38
C ASP A 54 15.19 5.72 21.41
N GLY A 55 16.23 6.00 20.64
CA GLY A 55 17.42 5.19 20.53
C GLY A 55 17.30 3.97 19.60
N ALA A 56 16.18 3.78 18.92
CA ALA A 56 16.02 2.69 17.95
C ALA A 56 17.04 2.83 16.80
N PRO A 57 17.80 1.76 16.43
CA PRO A 57 18.74 1.85 15.31
C PRO A 57 17.98 1.97 13.99
N LEU A 58 18.24 3.05 13.26
CA LEU A 58 17.67 3.31 11.93
C LEU A 58 18.78 3.13 10.88
N ARG A 59 18.47 2.35 9.84
CA ARG A 59 19.42 2.00 8.79
C ARG A 59 19.00 2.56 7.44
N GLY A 60 19.96 3.11 6.73
CA GLY A 60 19.71 3.79 5.46
C GLY A 60 20.92 3.82 4.55
N TRP A 61 20.78 4.62 3.52
CA TRP A 61 21.84 5.01 2.60
C TRP A 61 21.91 6.53 2.53
N TYR A 62 23.12 7.05 2.47
CA TYR A 62 23.35 8.45 2.20
C TYR A 62 24.14 8.60 0.89
N ILE A 63 23.59 9.39 -0.02
CA ILE A 63 24.26 9.81 -1.25
C ILE A 63 24.76 11.22 -1.02
N PRO A 64 26.10 11.48 -1.12
CA PRO A 64 26.68 12.79 -0.81
C PRO A 64 26.16 13.92 -1.68
N SER A 65 26.00 15.11 -1.07
CA SER A 65 25.55 16.30 -1.76
C SER A 65 26.68 16.89 -2.63
N ARG A 66 26.31 17.36 -3.83
CA ARG A 66 27.20 18.11 -4.73
C ARG A 66 26.79 19.58 -4.87
N ASN A 67 25.58 19.94 -4.40
CA ASN A 67 25.03 21.29 -4.48
C ASN A 67 24.83 21.96 -3.10
N GLY A 68 25.30 21.32 -2.02
CA GLY A 68 25.20 21.87 -0.67
C GLY A 68 23.83 21.69 -0.01
N THR A 69 22.85 21.07 -0.68
CA THR A 69 21.50 20.82 -0.15
C THR A 69 21.23 19.33 -0.05
N ALA A 70 20.31 18.93 0.82
CA ALA A 70 19.94 17.52 0.98
C ALA A 70 18.44 17.30 1.12
N VAL A 71 17.98 16.11 0.74
CA VAL A 71 16.58 15.69 0.91
C VAL A 71 16.52 14.36 1.65
N VAL A 72 15.71 14.31 2.72
CA VAL A 72 15.36 13.07 3.42
C VAL A 72 14.20 12.42 2.70
N LEU A 73 14.30 11.13 2.39
CA LEU A 73 13.26 10.36 1.71
C LEU A 73 12.62 9.34 2.63
N LEU A 74 11.30 9.40 2.75
CA LEU A 74 10.48 8.58 3.64
C LEU A 74 9.53 7.69 2.83
N HIS A 75 9.70 6.39 2.93
CA HIS A 75 8.85 5.42 2.23
C HIS A 75 7.47 5.24 2.88
N GLY A 76 6.54 4.62 2.16
CA GLY A 76 5.21 4.28 2.64
C GLY A 76 5.19 3.07 3.59
N HIS A 77 4.06 2.88 4.30
CA HIS A 77 3.84 1.74 5.19
C HIS A 77 4.05 0.39 4.47
N GLY A 78 4.73 -0.54 5.12
CA GLY A 78 5.04 -1.86 4.58
C GLY A 78 6.07 -1.85 3.45
N GLY A 79 6.70 -0.70 3.14
CA GLY A 79 7.82 -0.55 2.22
C GLY A 79 9.19 -0.75 2.89
N ASN A 80 10.23 -0.33 2.21
CA ASN A 80 11.59 -0.12 2.68
C ASN A 80 12.22 1.01 1.86
N ARG A 81 13.47 1.37 2.12
CA ARG A 81 14.19 2.45 1.41
C ARG A 81 14.17 2.32 -0.12
N LEU A 82 14.12 1.12 -0.69
CA LEU A 82 14.00 0.91 -2.14
C LEU A 82 12.68 1.40 -2.74
N SER A 83 11.63 1.57 -1.91
CA SER A 83 10.36 2.10 -2.40
C SER A 83 10.44 3.57 -2.84
N VAL A 84 11.50 4.27 -2.48
CA VAL A 84 11.79 5.66 -2.87
C VAL A 84 13.04 5.78 -3.76
N ALA A 85 13.50 4.65 -4.34
CA ALA A 85 14.71 4.60 -5.17
C ALA A 85 14.63 5.53 -6.40
N PHE A 86 13.46 5.59 -7.07
CA PHE A 86 13.25 6.52 -8.19
C PHE A 86 13.51 7.97 -7.78
N HIS A 87 12.95 8.39 -6.65
CA HIS A 87 13.11 9.75 -6.11
C HIS A 87 14.57 10.01 -5.73
N ALA A 88 15.22 9.02 -5.10
CA ALA A 88 16.63 9.11 -4.73
C ALA A 88 17.55 9.27 -5.94
N ALA A 89 17.38 8.44 -6.96
CA ALA A 89 18.17 8.49 -8.18
C ALA A 89 17.98 9.83 -8.92
N THR A 90 16.75 10.33 -8.99
CA THR A 90 16.44 11.61 -9.64
C THR A 90 17.11 12.79 -8.92
N LEU A 91 16.96 12.88 -7.58
CA LEU A 91 17.56 13.95 -6.79
C LEU A 91 19.08 13.88 -6.78
N ALA A 92 19.66 12.68 -6.66
CA ALA A 92 21.11 12.46 -6.69
C ALA A 92 21.73 12.90 -8.03
N ARG A 93 21.08 12.59 -9.16
CA ARG A 93 21.50 13.09 -10.49
C ARG A 93 21.52 14.62 -10.55
N ALA A 94 20.55 15.28 -9.93
CA ALA A 94 20.45 16.72 -9.84
C ALA A 94 21.44 17.34 -8.81
N GLY A 95 22.27 16.53 -8.15
CA GLY A 95 23.32 16.99 -7.24
C GLY A 95 22.90 17.12 -5.78
N TYR A 96 21.65 16.82 -5.43
CA TYR A 96 21.22 16.81 -4.03
C TYR A 96 21.87 15.69 -3.24
N GLY A 97 22.24 15.97 -1.98
CA GLY A 97 22.45 14.93 -1.00
C GLY A 97 21.13 14.21 -0.71
N VAL A 98 21.17 12.89 -0.61
CA VAL A 98 19.94 12.12 -0.39
C VAL A 98 20.12 11.13 0.76
N LEU A 99 19.33 11.30 1.81
CA LEU A 99 19.24 10.32 2.90
C LEU A 99 17.94 9.54 2.78
N LEU A 100 18.05 8.25 2.42
CA LEU A 100 16.91 7.35 2.38
C LEU A 100 17.13 6.23 3.41
N PHE A 101 16.18 6.04 4.30
CA PHE A 101 16.29 5.05 5.37
C PHE A 101 15.00 4.25 5.55
N ASP A 102 15.14 3.06 6.13
CA ASP A 102 13.99 2.26 6.51
C ASP A 102 13.34 2.88 7.75
N LEU A 103 12.07 3.24 7.66
CA LEU A 103 11.31 3.72 8.82
C LEU A 103 11.35 2.67 9.95
N ARG A 104 11.17 3.09 11.21
CA ARG A 104 11.08 2.17 12.35
C ARG A 104 10.18 0.98 12.05
N ALA A 105 10.52 -0.20 12.55
CA ALA A 105 9.83 -1.47 12.33
C ALA A 105 9.79 -1.97 10.87
N HIS A 106 10.41 -1.27 9.92
CA HIS A 106 10.49 -1.66 8.51
C HIS A 106 11.91 -2.08 8.12
N GLY A 107 12.04 -2.77 6.98
CA GLY A 107 13.32 -3.16 6.40
C GLY A 107 14.33 -3.68 7.42
N GLN A 108 15.50 -3.04 7.49
CA GLN A 108 16.59 -3.36 8.40
C GLN A 108 16.60 -2.50 9.69
N SER A 109 15.75 -1.46 9.78
CA SER A 109 15.68 -0.60 10.96
C SER A 109 15.07 -1.29 12.16
N GLY A 110 15.48 -0.89 13.35
CA GLY A 110 14.93 -1.33 14.63
C GLY A 110 13.57 -0.71 14.97
N GLY A 111 13.24 -0.74 16.25
CA GLY A 111 12.04 -0.09 16.80
C GLY A 111 10.74 -0.83 16.48
N ARG A 112 9.99 -1.20 17.52
CA ARG A 112 8.63 -1.77 17.41
C ARG A 112 7.84 -1.36 18.64
N PRO A 113 6.52 -1.21 18.55
CA PRO A 113 5.69 -1.26 17.34
C PRO A 113 5.86 0.01 16.49
N PHE A 114 5.44 -0.08 15.22
CA PHE A 114 5.26 1.10 14.39
C PHE A 114 3.95 1.79 14.81
N SER A 115 3.99 3.11 14.99
CA SER A 115 2.81 3.90 15.32
C SER A 115 2.73 5.12 14.39
N ARG A 116 1.57 5.75 14.35
CA ARG A 116 1.41 7.09 13.76
C ARG A 116 1.79 8.20 14.74
N GLY A 117 2.45 7.84 15.86
CA GLY A 117 2.77 8.77 16.93
C GLY A 117 4.06 9.54 16.71
N GLU A 118 4.42 10.32 17.70
CA GLU A 118 5.59 11.20 17.70
C GLU A 118 6.90 10.46 17.46
N ARG A 119 7.02 9.19 17.85
CA ARG A 119 8.24 8.40 17.62
C ARG A 119 8.67 8.37 16.15
N GLY A 120 7.72 8.33 15.20
CA GLY A 120 8.04 8.39 13.77
C GLY A 120 8.51 9.79 13.36
N VAL A 121 7.96 10.83 13.98
CA VAL A 121 8.40 12.23 13.80
C VAL A 121 9.81 12.39 14.35
N ASP A 122 10.07 11.91 15.58
CA ASP A 122 11.39 11.97 16.21
C ASP A 122 12.46 11.26 15.38
N ASP A 123 12.11 10.17 14.68
CA ASP A 123 13.02 9.49 13.76
C ASP A 123 13.38 10.36 12.56
N VAL A 124 12.42 11.09 12.00
CA VAL A 124 12.68 12.05 10.91
C VAL A 124 13.53 13.20 11.41
N LEU A 125 13.27 13.71 12.61
CA LEU A 125 14.06 14.75 13.24
C LEU A 125 15.51 14.29 13.50
N ALA A 126 15.70 13.03 13.93
CA ALA A 126 17.03 12.43 14.07
C ALA A 126 17.76 12.32 12.71
N ALA A 127 17.06 11.95 11.63
CA ALA A 127 17.62 11.95 10.28
C ALA A 127 18.05 13.34 9.83
N VAL A 128 17.24 14.36 10.07
CA VAL A 128 17.58 15.76 9.78
C VAL A 128 18.79 16.22 10.62
N ALA A 129 18.81 15.87 11.91
CA ALA A 129 19.96 16.19 12.78
C ALA A 129 21.24 15.45 12.35
N TRP A 130 21.12 14.24 11.81
CA TRP A 130 22.26 13.52 11.23
C TRP A 130 22.79 14.25 9.99
N LEU A 131 21.91 14.70 9.07
CA LEU A 131 22.30 15.47 7.89
C LEU A 131 22.93 16.82 8.25
N SER A 132 22.46 17.51 9.27
CA SER A 132 22.98 18.83 9.67
C SER A 132 24.44 18.79 10.15
N ARG A 133 24.98 17.60 10.47
CA ARG A 133 26.38 17.38 10.85
C ARG A 133 27.30 17.09 9.66
N ARG A 134 26.73 16.94 8.47
CA ARG A 134 27.49 16.63 7.25
C ARG A 134 28.16 17.91 6.71
N ARG A 135 29.42 17.79 6.31
CA ARG A 135 30.19 18.93 5.76
C ARG A 135 29.72 19.35 4.37
N ASP A 136 29.10 18.40 3.63
CA ASP A 136 28.59 18.58 2.28
C ASP A 136 27.15 19.10 2.26
N VAL A 137 26.54 19.38 3.44
CA VAL A 137 25.18 19.91 3.57
C VAL A 137 25.20 21.26 4.31
N GLN A 138 24.77 22.32 3.64
CA GLN A 138 24.77 23.70 4.16
C GLN A 138 23.47 24.06 4.88
N ALA A 139 23.01 23.23 5.82
CA ALA A 139 21.82 23.45 6.68
C ALA A 139 20.47 23.67 5.96
N ARG A 140 20.34 23.33 4.68
CA ARG A 140 19.07 23.36 3.93
C ARG A 140 18.63 21.94 3.60
N VAL A 141 17.65 21.47 4.34
CA VAL A 141 17.12 20.12 4.20
C VAL A 141 15.68 20.18 3.74
N GLY A 142 15.38 19.47 2.65
CA GLY A 142 14.03 19.12 2.24
C GLY A 142 13.61 17.76 2.79
N VAL A 143 12.32 17.50 2.89
CA VAL A 143 11.80 16.17 3.20
C VAL A 143 10.76 15.79 2.15
N LEU A 144 10.94 14.61 1.55
CA LEU A 144 9.96 14.00 0.66
C LEU A 144 9.44 12.72 1.31
N GLY A 145 8.14 12.59 1.40
CA GLY A 145 7.53 11.39 1.94
C GLY A 145 6.35 10.87 1.14
N ILE A 146 6.23 9.55 1.11
CA ILE A 146 5.15 8.83 0.42
C ILE A 146 4.20 8.24 1.44
N SER A 147 2.89 8.47 1.29
CA SER A 147 1.85 7.86 2.14
C SER A 147 2.08 8.19 3.63
N VAL A 148 2.37 7.20 4.49
CA VAL A 148 2.75 7.46 5.90
C VAL A 148 4.01 8.32 5.99
N GLY A 149 4.97 8.15 5.09
CA GLY A 149 6.15 9.02 5.01
C GLY A 149 5.79 10.47 4.73
N GLY A 150 4.77 10.72 3.89
CA GLY A 150 4.24 12.06 3.62
C GLY A 150 3.60 12.70 4.85
N MET A 151 2.86 11.92 5.64
CA MET A 151 2.34 12.35 6.93
C MET A 151 3.49 12.75 7.89
N LEU A 152 4.51 11.89 8.03
CA LEU A 152 5.65 12.15 8.90
C LEU A 152 6.46 13.36 8.44
N ALA A 153 6.61 13.57 7.13
CA ALA A 153 7.30 14.73 6.55
C ALA A 153 6.62 16.05 6.96
N ILE A 154 5.29 16.12 6.82
CA ILE A 154 4.48 17.27 7.22
C ILE A 154 4.65 17.55 8.72
N GLN A 155 4.50 16.52 9.55
CA GLN A 155 4.56 16.65 11.00
C GLN A 155 5.97 17.04 11.48
N ALA A 156 7.02 16.40 10.96
CA ALA A 156 8.39 16.73 11.31
C ALA A 156 8.74 18.19 10.94
N ALA A 157 8.30 18.65 9.78
CA ALA A 157 8.52 20.03 9.37
C ALA A 157 7.85 21.05 10.30
N ALA A 158 6.68 20.73 10.85
CA ALA A 158 6.02 21.59 11.83
C ALA A 158 6.81 21.73 13.15
N HIS A 159 7.67 20.75 13.48
CA HIS A 159 8.48 20.73 14.70
C HIS A 159 9.93 21.22 14.49
N ASN A 160 10.39 21.33 13.24
CA ASN A 160 11.79 21.69 12.97
C ASN A 160 11.89 22.68 11.81
N VAL A 161 12.41 23.87 12.10
CA VAL A 161 12.61 24.94 11.13
C VAL A 161 13.74 24.70 10.14
N PHE A 162 14.66 23.78 10.42
CA PHE A 162 15.71 23.35 9.47
C PHE A 162 15.15 22.58 8.29
N ILE A 163 13.94 22.01 8.39
CA ILE A 163 13.23 21.45 7.25
C ILE A 163 12.63 22.63 6.47
N ARG A 164 13.25 22.98 5.36
CA ARG A 164 12.93 24.16 4.55
C ARG A 164 11.85 23.92 3.51
N ALA A 165 11.63 22.69 3.09
CA ALA A 165 10.66 22.31 2.06
C ALA A 165 10.06 20.93 2.33
N VAL A 166 8.79 20.75 2.04
CA VAL A 166 8.06 19.48 2.20
C VAL A 166 7.38 19.08 0.92
N MET A 167 7.70 17.88 0.43
CA MET A 167 6.94 17.22 -0.63
C MET A 167 6.25 15.99 -0.05
N ALA A 168 4.92 15.91 -0.12
CA ALA A 168 4.15 14.80 0.41
C ALA A 168 3.25 14.20 -0.67
N ASP A 169 3.55 12.95 -1.06
CA ASP A 169 2.78 12.19 -2.04
C ASP A 169 1.77 11.27 -1.35
N GLY A 170 0.48 11.54 -1.54
CA GLY A 170 -0.61 10.80 -0.95
C GLY A 170 -0.55 10.72 0.58
N PRO A 171 -0.31 11.82 1.32
CA PRO A 171 -0.12 11.77 2.76
C PRO A 171 -1.34 11.18 3.47
N LEU A 172 -1.09 10.26 4.42
CA LEU A 172 -2.15 9.71 5.25
C LEU A 172 -2.61 10.75 6.27
N LEU A 173 -3.80 10.52 6.85
CA LEU A 173 -4.27 11.30 7.98
C LEU A 173 -3.42 11.01 9.23
N GLY A 174 -3.07 12.02 9.99
CA GLY A 174 -2.41 11.91 11.29
C GLY A 174 -3.42 11.52 12.37
N THR A 175 -4.55 12.20 12.38
CA THR A 175 -5.64 11.97 13.34
C THR A 175 -7.00 11.94 12.62
N ILE A 176 -8.05 11.62 13.38
CA ILE A 176 -9.43 11.63 12.88
C ILE A 176 -9.88 13.05 12.43
N ASP A 177 -9.27 14.09 13.00
CA ASP A 177 -9.60 15.48 12.72
C ASP A 177 -9.12 15.92 11.32
N ASP A 178 -8.23 15.14 10.71
CA ASP A 178 -7.79 15.35 9.32
C ASP A 178 -8.82 14.89 8.29
N LEU A 179 -9.87 14.15 8.71
CA LEU A 179 -10.86 13.67 7.75
C LEU A 179 -11.69 14.84 7.18
N PRO A 180 -11.79 14.92 5.84
CA PRO A 180 -12.65 15.89 5.22
C PRO A 180 -14.12 15.67 5.63
N PRO A 181 -14.94 16.73 5.65
CA PRO A 181 -16.35 16.64 6.01
C PRO A 181 -17.08 15.51 5.27
N PRO A 182 -17.96 14.75 5.94
CA PRO A 182 -18.66 13.65 5.32
C PRO A 182 -19.64 14.13 4.24
N ARG A 183 -19.68 13.44 3.11
CA ARG A 183 -20.67 13.64 2.06
C ARG A 183 -21.93 12.84 2.39
N GLY A 184 -22.84 13.43 3.17
CA GLY A 184 -24.11 12.82 3.52
C GLY A 184 -24.08 11.93 4.76
N TRP A 185 -25.29 11.44 5.11
CA TRP A 185 -25.56 10.68 6.34
C TRP A 185 -24.85 9.31 6.37
N PHE A 186 -24.70 8.64 5.21
CA PHE A 186 -24.06 7.33 5.12
C PHE A 186 -22.58 7.39 5.48
N GLU A 187 -21.82 8.36 4.96
CA GLU A 187 -20.42 8.55 5.35
C GLU A 187 -20.29 8.88 6.86
N ARG A 188 -21.22 9.67 7.40
CA ARG A 188 -21.24 10.03 8.83
C ARG A 188 -21.48 8.82 9.71
N LEU A 189 -22.47 7.96 9.36
CA LEU A 189 -22.80 6.75 10.12
C LEU A 189 -21.80 5.62 9.98
N TRP A 190 -21.15 5.49 8.84
CA TRP A 190 -20.32 4.32 8.53
C TRP A 190 -18.83 4.60 8.59
N ARG A 191 -18.36 5.67 7.93
CA ARG A 191 -16.93 5.97 7.83
C ARG A 191 -16.35 6.44 9.16
N PHE A 192 -16.97 7.44 9.78
CA PHE A 192 -16.43 8.06 10.99
C PHE A 192 -16.30 7.09 12.18
N PRO A 193 -17.32 6.30 12.54
CA PRO A 193 -17.19 5.31 13.62
C PRO A 193 -16.12 4.26 13.34
N ARG A 194 -16.05 3.79 12.09
CA ARG A 194 -15.05 2.80 11.68
C ARG A 194 -13.63 3.35 11.76
N GLU A 195 -13.41 4.58 11.29
CA GLU A 195 -12.11 5.22 11.36
C GLU A 195 -11.71 5.50 12.80
N ARG A 196 -12.62 6.00 13.65
CA ARG A 196 -12.38 6.16 15.08
C ARG A 196 -12.02 4.84 15.77
N GLY A 197 -12.73 3.77 15.44
CA GLY A 197 -12.41 2.44 15.95
C GLY A 197 -11.03 1.97 15.55
N TYR A 198 -10.66 2.18 14.29
CA TYR A 198 -9.33 1.85 13.76
C TYR A 198 -8.22 2.67 14.43
N GLN A 199 -8.41 3.99 14.61
CA GLN A 199 -7.45 4.85 15.30
C GLN A 199 -7.24 4.42 16.75
N ARG A 200 -8.32 4.14 17.50
CA ARG A 200 -8.23 3.63 18.88
C ARG A 200 -7.52 2.28 18.95
N ALA A 201 -7.75 1.43 17.98
CA ALA A 201 -7.07 0.14 17.91
C ALA A 201 -5.55 0.29 17.63
N ILE A 202 -5.14 1.24 16.78
CA ILE A 202 -3.72 1.56 16.59
C ILE A 202 -3.11 2.05 17.91
N ASP A 203 -3.77 2.98 18.60
CA ASP A 203 -3.29 3.51 19.88
C ASP A 203 -3.14 2.38 20.94
N TRP A 204 -4.01 1.38 20.89
CA TRP A 204 -3.92 0.22 21.79
C TRP A 204 -2.74 -0.69 21.45
N PHE A 205 -2.50 -0.99 20.17
CA PHE A 205 -1.40 -1.87 19.75
C PHE A 205 -0.03 -1.18 19.74
N ALA A 206 -0.01 0.13 19.64
CA ALA A 206 1.18 0.97 19.58
C ALA A 206 0.98 2.22 20.45
N PRO A 207 0.94 2.06 21.79
CA PRO A 207 0.71 3.19 22.68
C PRO A 207 1.83 4.23 22.58
N GLY A 208 1.45 5.48 22.62
CA GLY A 208 2.36 6.63 22.56
C GLY A 208 1.56 7.94 22.42
N PRO A 209 2.23 9.07 22.52
CA PRO A 209 1.58 10.35 22.30
C PRO A 209 1.02 10.41 20.86
N ARG A 210 -0.14 11.05 20.72
CA ARG A 210 -0.76 11.23 19.41
C ARG A 210 -0.07 12.36 18.66
N PRO A 211 0.22 12.17 17.36
CA PRO A 211 0.71 13.26 16.55
C PRO A 211 -0.38 14.36 16.42
N PRO A 212 0.01 15.60 16.16
CA PRO A 212 -0.95 16.63 15.76
C PRO A 212 -1.64 16.26 14.45
N ALA A 213 -2.83 16.83 14.22
CA ALA A 213 -3.47 16.73 12.92
C ALA A 213 -2.57 17.35 11.84
N ASN A 214 -2.49 16.74 10.66
CA ASN A 214 -1.68 17.26 9.55
C ASN A 214 -2.15 18.66 9.12
N MET A 215 -3.45 18.94 9.21
CA MET A 215 -3.97 20.27 8.94
C MET A 215 -3.35 21.34 9.86
N GLN A 216 -3.22 21.04 11.16
CA GLN A 216 -2.59 21.95 12.12
C GLN A 216 -1.09 22.08 11.86
N ALA A 217 -0.43 20.96 11.50
CA ALA A 217 0.98 20.95 11.14
C ALA A 217 1.25 21.82 9.90
N LEU A 218 0.44 21.67 8.84
CA LEU A 218 0.54 22.45 7.60
C LEU A 218 0.33 23.96 7.83
N ALA A 219 -0.62 24.32 8.68
CA ALA A 219 -0.85 25.73 9.05
C ALA A 219 0.34 26.35 9.81
N ARG A 220 1.15 25.53 10.49
CA ARG A 220 2.33 25.98 11.28
C ARG A 220 3.64 26.02 10.46
N LEU A 221 3.62 25.70 9.18
CA LEU A 221 4.85 25.67 8.37
C LEU A 221 5.46 27.06 8.12
N GLY A 222 4.72 28.15 8.37
CA GLY A 222 5.28 29.48 8.45
C GLY A 222 5.98 29.96 7.18
N GLY A 223 5.33 29.88 6.02
CA GLY A 223 5.88 30.35 4.74
C GLY A 223 6.88 29.38 4.08
N ARG A 224 7.08 28.19 4.63
CA ARG A 224 7.93 27.17 4.01
C ARG A 224 7.18 26.44 2.88
N PRO A 225 7.81 26.28 1.70
CA PRO A 225 7.16 25.65 0.54
C PRO A 225 6.66 24.24 0.81
N VAL A 226 5.44 23.96 0.34
CA VAL A 226 4.81 22.63 0.41
C VAL A 226 4.33 22.23 -0.97
N LEU A 227 4.74 21.03 -1.41
CA LEU A 227 4.17 20.35 -2.58
C LEU A 227 3.36 19.15 -2.10
N LEU A 228 2.05 19.18 -2.33
CA LEU A 228 1.16 18.05 -2.10
C LEU A 228 0.85 17.36 -3.41
N ILE A 229 1.10 16.03 -3.47
CA ILE A 229 0.75 15.21 -4.62
C ILE A 229 -0.44 14.33 -4.26
N SER A 230 -1.45 14.32 -5.12
CA SER A 230 -2.63 13.49 -5.02
C SER A 230 -2.66 12.48 -6.15
N THR A 231 -2.67 11.20 -5.81
CA THR A 231 -2.82 10.10 -6.76
C THR A 231 -4.18 9.43 -6.57
N GLY A 232 -4.78 8.99 -7.67
CA GLY A 232 -6.09 8.35 -7.63
C GLY A 232 -7.26 9.34 -7.46
N ARG A 233 -8.40 8.76 -7.12
CA ARG A 233 -9.68 9.47 -6.97
C ARG A 233 -10.32 9.14 -5.62
N GLY A 234 -11.39 9.84 -5.29
CA GLY A 234 -12.19 9.53 -4.10
C GLY A 234 -11.67 10.14 -2.80
N LEU A 235 -11.40 9.31 -1.78
CA LEU A 235 -11.03 9.83 -0.46
C LEU A 235 -9.63 10.46 -0.45
N GLU A 236 -8.67 9.84 -1.10
CA GLU A 236 -7.29 10.36 -1.16
C GLU A 236 -7.26 11.76 -1.77
N GLN A 237 -7.91 11.95 -2.91
CA GLN A 237 -8.01 13.26 -3.56
C GLN A 237 -8.67 14.30 -2.64
N ARG A 238 -9.75 13.91 -1.96
CA ARG A 238 -10.44 14.81 -1.01
C ARG A 238 -9.57 15.16 0.19
N LEU A 239 -8.85 14.18 0.72
CA LEU A 239 -7.95 14.37 1.85
C LEU A 239 -6.79 15.30 1.47
N THR A 240 -6.15 15.07 0.33
CA THR A 240 -5.03 15.90 -0.13
C THR A 240 -5.48 17.33 -0.44
N ARG A 241 -6.66 17.52 -1.07
CA ARG A 241 -7.26 18.85 -1.25
C ARG A 241 -7.61 19.53 0.08
N HIS A 242 -8.04 18.75 1.07
CA HIS A 242 -8.33 19.26 2.41
C HIS A 242 -7.05 19.75 3.10
N PHE A 243 -5.96 19.01 2.97
CA PHE A 243 -4.63 19.41 3.42
C PHE A 243 -4.12 20.64 2.67
N PHE A 244 -4.30 20.68 1.36
CA PHE A 244 -3.92 21.85 0.56
C PHE A 244 -4.65 23.12 0.99
N ALA A 245 -5.95 23.01 1.33
CA ALA A 245 -6.72 24.16 1.82
C ALA A 245 -6.19 24.69 3.17
N ALA A 246 -5.66 23.82 4.03
CA ALA A 246 -5.11 24.19 5.34
C ALA A 246 -3.66 24.68 5.29
N ALA A 247 -2.90 24.31 4.27
CA ALA A 247 -1.52 24.71 4.14
C ALA A 247 -1.37 26.22 3.91
N ALA A 248 -0.37 26.84 4.60
CA ALA A 248 0.03 28.22 4.33
C ALA A 248 0.76 28.33 3.00
N GLU A 249 0.80 29.52 2.42
CA GLU A 249 1.62 29.83 1.23
C GLU A 249 3.12 29.86 1.59
N PRO A 250 4.02 29.51 0.65
CA PRO A 250 3.76 29.01 -0.71
C PRO A 250 3.43 27.51 -0.74
N LYS A 251 2.39 27.15 -1.47
CA LYS A 251 1.91 25.77 -1.60
C LYS A 251 1.58 25.41 -3.04
N THR A 252 1.79 24.16 -3.39
CA THR A 252 1.46 23.63 -4.71
C THR A 252 0.70 22.30 -4.57
N LEU A 253 -0.33 22.10 -5.39
CA LEU A 253 -1.06 20.84 -5.50
C LEU A 253 -0.84 20.27 -6.89
N TYR A 254 -0.34 19.02 -6.96
CA TYR A 254 -0.20 18.27 -8.20
C TYR A 254 -1.07 17.02 -8.17
N GLU A 255 -2.06 16.92 -9.05
CA GLU A 255 -3.02 15.82 -9.09
C GLU A 255 -2.77 14.89 -10.27
N ILE A 256 -2.71 13.58 -10.00
CA ILE A 256 -2.54 12.51 -10.99
C ILE A 256 -3.67 11.49 -10.79
N PRO A 257 -4.90 11.79 -11.27
CA PRO A 257 -6.11 11.04 -10.92
C PRO A 257 -6.14 9.61 -11.46
N ASP A 258 -5.36 9.31 -12.48
CA ASP A 258 -5.30 7.98 -13.11
C ASP A 258 -4.26 7.06 -12.47
N ALA A 259 -3.45 7.58 -11.55
CA ALA A 259 -2.48 6.79 -10.80
C ALA A 259 -3.14 6.08 -9.61
N ALA A 260 -2.64 4.90 -9.26
CA ALA A 260 -2.93 4.27 -7.97
C ALA A 260 -2.22 5.05 -6.83
N HIS A 261 -2.59 4.77 -5.58
CA HIS A 261 -2.01 5.43 -4.40
C HIS A 261 -0.48 5.46 -4.43
N ALA A 262 0.09 6.66 -4.40
CA ALA A 262 1.53 6.93 -4.42
C ALA A 262 2.28 6.32 -5.64
N MET A 263 1.59 6.15 -6.77
CA MET A 263 2.15 5.60 -8.01
C MET A 263 2.19 6.64 -9.14
N GLY A 264 2.13 7.92 -8.80
CA GLY A 264 2.15 9.02 -9.77
C GLY A 264 3.41 9.02 -10.62
N TRP A 265 4.56 8.70 -10.02
CA TRP A 265 5.85 8.58 -10.69
C TRP A 265 5.92 7.42 -11.71
N VAL A 266 5.06 6.39 -11.58
CA VAL A 266 4.94 5.29 -12.56
C VAL A 266 4.10 5.70 -13.76
N VAL A 267 3.01 6.45 -13.51
CA VAL A 267 2.05 6.84 -14.57
C VAL A 267 2.57 8.02 -15.38
N ALA A 268 3.22 8.98 -14.73
CA ALA A 268 3.70 10.20 -15.38
C ALA A 268 5.16 10.52 -14.97
N PRO A 269 6.14 9.62 -15.25
CA PRO A 269 7.49 9.71 -14.70
C PRO A 269 8.19 11.03 -15.00
N LYS A 270 8.20 11.47 -16.25
CA LYS A 270 8.87 12.73 -16.64
C LYS A 270 8.20 13.98 -16.06
N ALA A 271 6.88 14.00 -15.96
CA ALA A 271 6.17 15.13 -15.38
C ALA A 271 6.34 15.16 -13.85
N TYR A 272 6.33 14.00 -13.21
CA TYR A 272 6.57 13.87 -11.78
C TYR A 272 8.01 14.28 -11.41
N GLU A 273 9.01 13.80 -12.15
CA GLU A 273 10.41 14.18 -12.02
C GLU A 273 10.60 15.69 -12.13
N ARG A 274 10.06 16.31 -13.18
CA ARG A 274 10.12 17.76 -13.38
C ARG A 274 9.50 18.50 -12.19
N GLN A 275 8.28 18.13 -11.79
CA GLN A 275 7.58 18.77 -10.67
C GLN A 275 8.37 18.69 -9.35
N MET A 276 9.04 17.54 -9.09
CA MET A 276 9.88 17.33 -7.92
C MET A 276 11.15 18.20 -7.98
N LEU A 277 11.85 18.21 -9.11
CA LEU A 277 13.09 18.98 -9.29
C LEU A 277 12.82 20.49 -9.27
N ASP A 278 11.79 20.96 -9.94
CA ASP A 278 11.39 22.37 -9.93
C ASP A 278 11.02 22.81 -8.51
N PHE A 279 10.28 22.00 -7.78
CA PHE A 279 9.91 22.31 -6.40
C PHE A 279 11.14 22.44 -5.49
N PHE A 280 12.02 21.44 -5.43
CA PHE A 280 13.19 21.50 -4.58
C PHE A 280 14.23 22.52 -5.07
N GLY A 281 14.32 22.73 -6.38
CA GLY A 281 15.17 23.74 -6.98
C GLY A 281 14.83 25.14 -6.49
N HIS A 282 13.55 25.52 -6.49
CA HIS A 282 13.12 26.80 -5.96
C HIS A 282 13.16 26.87 -4.42
N ALA A 283 12.69 25.81 -3.76
CA ALA A 283 12.54 25.83 -2.30
C ALA A 283 13.85 25.71 -1.51
N LEU A 284 14.89 25.12 -2.10
CA LEU A 284 16.20 24.92 -1.51
C LEU A 284 17.31 25.71 -2.19
N SER A 285 16.98 26.61 -3.15
CA SER A 285 17.97 27.44 -3.83
C SER A 285 18.77 28.28 -2.82
N LEU A 286 20.09 28.36 -3.06
CA LEU A 286 20.97 29.18 -2.26
C LEU A 286 20.89 30.68 -2.63
N GLU A 287 20.21 31.01 -3.72
CA GLU A 287 20.15 32.38 -4.27
C GLU A 287 19.49 33.39 -3.33
N ASP A 288 18.51 33.00 -2.52
CA ASP A 288 17.87 33.87 -1.55
C ASP A 288 18.77 34.27 -0.36
N THR A 289 19.92 33.59 -0.21
CA THR A 289 20.90 33.92 0.83
C THR A 289 22.10 34.68 0.25
N LEU A 290 22.26 34.73 -1.07
CA LEU A 290 23.37 35.32 -1.78
C LEU A 290 23.05 36.69 -2.38
N ALA A 291 22.02 37.38 -1.89
CA ALA A 291 21.91 38.83 -2.08
C ALA A 291 23.12 39.58 -1.50
N GLU A 292 24.00 38.88 -0.78
CA GLU A 292 25.33 39.35 -0.37
C GLU A 292 26.42 38.42 -0.88
N GLY A 293 26.71 38.52 -2.19
CA GLY A 293 28.01 38.32 -2.78
C GLY A 293 28.65 36.94 -2.84
N THR A 294 28.15 35.96 -3.55
CA THR A 294 28.97 35.00 -4.34
C THR A 294 28.05 34.17 -5.29
N ARG A 295 28.16 34.40 -6.58
CA ARG A 295 27.54 33.53 -7.62
C ARG A 295 28.26 32.20 -7.67
N ILE A 296 27.56 31.13 -7.42
CA ILE A 296 28.00 29.77 -7.76
C ILE A 296 27.27 29.42 -9.08
N ASP A 297 28.06 29.21 -10.14
CA ASP A 297 27.55 28.73 -11.44
C ASP A 297 26.95 27.33 -11.24
N VAL A 298 25.64 27.24 -11.21
CA VAL A 298 24.92 25.99 -11.30
C VAL A 298 24.88 25.59 -12.78
N ALA A 299 25.53 24.48 -13.12
CA ALA A 299 25.50 23.96 -14.48
C ALA A 299 24.03 23.75 -14.91
N PRO A 300 23.64 24.21 -16.11
CA PRO A 300 22.27 24.10 -16.56
C PRO A 300 21.85 22.62 -16.67
N VAL A 301 20.64 22.31 -16.22
CA VAL A 301 20.00 20.99 -16.20
C VAL A 301 20.03 20.27 -17.57
N ALA A 302 20.25 21.00 -18.65
CA ALA A 302 20.42 20.47 -20.00
C ALA A 302 21.64 19.53 -20.21
N ALA A 303 22.67 19.60 -19.34
CA ALA A 303 23.87 18.75 -19.45
C ALA A 303 23.69 17.33 -18.86
N LEU A 304 22.53 17.02 -18.25
CA LEU A 304 22.24 15.74 -17.62
C LEU A 304 21.43 14.78 -18.50
N ALA A 305 21.20 15.14 -19.78
CA ALA A 305 20.36 14.36 -20.70
C ALA A 305 20.97 12.99 -21.10
N ASP A 306 22.28 12.78 -20.90
CA ASP A 306 23.00 11.59 -21.38
C ASP A 306 23.37 10.56 -20.31
N ALA A 307 22.92 10.74 -19.06
CA ALA A 307 23.09 9.70 -18.04
C ALA A 307 22.07 8.57 -18.27
N PRO A 308 22.46 7.28 -18.15
CA PRO A 308 21.53 6.18 -18.31
C PRO A 308 20.40 6.35 -17.29
N SER A 309 19.17 6.44 -17.82
CA SER A 309 17.96 6.47 -16.98
C SER A 309 17.92 5.24 -16.09
N PRO A 310 17.46 5.34 -14.84
CA PRO A 310 17.18 4.15 -14.05
C PRO A 310 16.25 3.26 -14.87
N PRO A 311 16.35 1.91 -14.76
CA PRO A 311 15.57 1.01 -15.58
C PRO A 311 14.11 1.43 -15.49
N SER A 312 13.59 1.95 -16.61
CA SER A 312 12.18 2.29 -16.74
C SER A 312 11.38 1.04 -16.39
N PRO A 313 10.29 1.15 -15.63
CA PRO A 313 9.40 0.02 -15.44
C PRO A 313 9.06 -0.48 -16.84
N ARG A 314 9.39 -1.76 -17.12
CA ARG A 314 9.04 -2.44 -18.38
C ARG A 314 7.59 -2.10 -18.69
N ALA A 315 7.29 -1.75 -19.92
CA ALA A 315 5.94 -1.37 -20.34
C ALA A 315 4.96 -2.43 -19.87
N VAL A 316 4.14 -2.10 -18.87
CA VAL A 316 3.19 -3.01 -18.26
C VAL A 316 1.83 -2.66 -18.80
N THR A 317 1.26 -3.53 -19.62
CA THR A 317 -0.13 -3.40 -20.02
C THR A 317 -1.00 -4.06 -18.97
N GLU A 318 -1.84 -3.28 -18.28
CA GLU A 318 -2.77 -3.81 -17.29
C GLU A 318 -4.00 -4.44 -17.95
N ARG A 319 -4.31 -5.67 -17.56
CA ARG A 319 -5.55 -6.37 -17.87
C ARG A 319 -6.33 -6.56 -16.57
N THR A 320 -7.06 -5.53 -16.17
CA THR A 320 -7.80 -5.48 -14.89
C THR A 320 -9.26 -5.10 -15.11
N VAL A 321 -10.09 -5.41 -14.12
CA VAL A 321 -11.49 -5.00 -14.10
C VAL A 321 -11.66 -3.90 -13.06
N PRO A 322 -12.33 -2.77 -13.37
CA PRO A 322 -12.66 -1.74 -12.38
C PRO A 322 -13.40 -2.33 -11.19
N LEU A 323 -13.10 -1.88 -9.98
CA LEU A 323 -13.64 -2.46 -8.76
C LEU A 323 -15.18 -2.55 -8.72
N PRO A 324 -15.97 -1.53 -9.15
CA PRO A 324 -17.43 -1.65 -9.18
C PRO A 324 -17.93 -2.77 -10.10
N VAL A 325 -17.31 -2.90 -11.28
CA VAL A 325 -17.65 -3.95 -12.25
C VAL A 325 -17.23 -5.32 -11.72
N ALA A 326 -16.06 -5.41 -11.09
CA ALA A 326 -15.58 -6.63 -10.45
C ALA A 326 -16.53 -7.09 -9.34
N MET A 327 -17.02 -6.17 -8.52
CA MET A 327 -18.03 -6.47 -7.48
C MET A 327 -19.33 -6.96 -8.10
N MET A 328 -19.83 -6.29 -9.13
CA MET A 328 -21.07 -6.70 -9.82
C MET A 328 -20.93 -8.11 -10.40
N LEU A 329 -19.81 -8.42 -11.07
CA LEU A 329 -19.53 -9.76 -11.61
C LEU A 329 -19.40 -10.80 -10.49
N ALA A 330 -18.72 -10.46 -9.40
CA ALA A 330 -18.57 -11.34 -8.24
C ALA A 330 -19.93 -11.64 -7.58
N PHE A 331 -20.77 -10.62 -7.39
CA PHE A 331 -22.15 -10.83 -6.88
C PHE A 331 -23.00 -11.64 -7.85
N GLY A 332 -22.82 -11.49 -9.15
CA GLY A 332 -23.47 -12.30 -10.18
C GLY A 332 -23.13 -13.80 -10.13
N THR A 333 -21.98 -14.16 -9.56
CA THR A 333 -21.62 -15.59 -9.38
C THR A 333 -22.45 -16.28 -8.29
N ILE A 334 -22.99 -15.54 -7.33
CA ILE A 334 -23.76 -16.10 -6.19
C ILE A 334 -25.01 -16.84 -6.66
N PRO A 335 -25.96 -16.22 -7.41
CA PRO A 335 -27.15 -16.93 -7.86
C PRO A 335 -26.82 -18.08 -8.80
N VAL A 336 -25.81 -17.93 -9.66
CA VAL A 336 -25.39 -19.00 -10.58
C VAL A 336 -24.84 -20.20 -9.81
N ALA A 337 -23.96 -19.99 -8.83
CA ALA A 337 -23.41 -21.05 -7.99
C ALA A 337 -24.51 -21.69 -7.12
N ALA A 338 -25.40 -20.87 -6.56
CA ALA A 338 -26.55 -21.38 -5.80
C ALA A 338 -27.44 -22.26 -6.65
N MET A 339 -27.84 -21.83 -7.84
CA MET A 339 -28.65 -22.65 -8.76
C MET A 339 -27.91 -23.92 -9.16
N ALA A 340 -26.64 -23.85 -9.51
CA ALA A 340 -25.84 -24.99 -9.96
C ALA A 340 -25.67 -26.09 -8.89
N LEU A 341 -25.59 -25.72 -7.61
CA LEU A 341 -25.44 -26.67 -6.51
C LEU A 341 -26.79 -27.03 -5.89
N PHE A 342 -27.67 -26.07 -5.67
CA PHE A 342 -28.93 -26.27 -4.96
C PHE A 342 -29.98 -27.03 -5.78
N ILE A 343 -30.13 -26.70 -7.06
CA ILE A 343 -31.15 -27.35 -7.90
C ILE A 343 -30.88 -28.86 -8.04
N PRO A 344 -29.69 -29.34 -8.44
CA PRO A 344 -29.43 -30.76 -8.52
C PRO A 344 -29.53 -31.47 -7.16
N PHE A 345 -29.10 -30.81 -6.09
CA PHE A 345 -29.23 -31.33 -4.74
C PHE A 345 -30.70 -31.53 -4.35
N GLN A 346 -31.55 -30.52 -4.58
CA GLN A 346 -32.97 -30.54 -4.28
C GLN A 346 -33.72 -31.56 -5.12
N LEU A 347 -33.40 -31.69 -6.40
CA LEU A 347 -33.99 -32.68 -7.28
C LEU A 347 -33.70 -34.11 -6.83
N ARG A 348 -32.56 -34.35 -6.19
CA ARG A 348 -32.12 -35.67 -5.73
C ARG A 348 -32.60 -36.00 -4.32
N TRP A 349 -32.60 -35.03 -3.40
CA TRP A 349 -32.79 -35.25 -1.95
C TRP A 349 -34.05 -34.58 -1.39
N GLY A 350 -34.77 -33.80 -2.19
CA GLY A 350 -35.99 -33.07 -1.76
C GLY A 350 -35.68 -31.79 -1.01
N LEU A 351 -36.75 -31.08 -0.61
CA LEU A 351 -36.73 -29.75 0.00
C LEU A 351 -36.60 -29.75 1.54
N THR A 352 -36.34 -30.89 2.17
CA THR A 352 -36.26 -30.94 3.63
C THR A 352 -34.95 -30.26 4.09
N PRO A 353 -35.01 -29.02 4.61
CA PRO A 353 -33.83 -28.37 5.17
C PRO A 353 -33.37 -29.13 6.43
N PRO A 354 -32.08 -29.08 6.76
CA PRO A 354 -31.60 -29.67 7.99
C PRO A 354 -32.35 -29.03 9.18
N GLN A 355 -32.74 -29.83 10.12
CA GLN A 355 -33.28 -29.33 11.40
C GLN A 355 -32.12 -28.64 12.13
N LEU A 356 -32.15 -27.32 12.11
CA LEU A 356 -31.17 -26.53 12.82
C LEU A 356 -31.58 -26.37 14.28
N PRO A 357 -30.69 -26.42 15.26
CA PRO A 357 -31.00 -26.20 16.65
C PRO A 357 -31.74 -24.86 16.83
N GLU A 358 -32.75 -24.81 17.67
CA GLU A 358 -33.46 -23.57 17.98
C GLU A 358 -32.54 -22.49 18.57
N ARG A 359 -31.54 -22.94 19.31
CA ARG A 359 -30.44 -22.05 19.82
C ARG A 359 -29.09 -22.65 19.50
N TRP A 360 -28.27 -21.89 18.83
CA TRP A 360 -26.88 -22.27 18.57
C TRP A 360 -26.04 -21.95 19.80
N PRO A 361 -25.32 -22.91 20.40
CA PRO A 361 -24.35 -22.58 21.42
C PRO A 361 -23.22 -21.71 20.80
N VAL A 362 -22.65 -20.81 21.60
CA VAL A 362 -21.56 -19.92 21.17
C VAL A 362 -20.41 -20.71 20.53
N THR A 363 -20.12 -21.89 21.06
CA THR A 363 -19.11 -22.81 20.53
C THR A 363 -19.38 -23.25 19.09
N ALA A 364 -20.64 -23.51 18.71
CA ALA A 364 -20.99 -23.86 17.34
C ALA A 364 -20.86 -22.67 16.38
N LEU A 365 -21.22 -21.46 16.83
CA LEU A 365 -21.01 -20.24 16.05
C LEU A 365 -19.52 -19.97 15.85
N LEU A 366 -18.69 -20.15 16.86
CA LEU A 366 -17.23 -20.03 16.74
C LEU A 366 -16.66 -21.10 15.83
N ALA A 367 -17.16 -22.33 15.85
CA ALA A 367 -16.74 -23.40 14.96
C ALA A 367 -17.06 -23.08 13.49
N VAL A 368 -18.27 -22.56 13.19
CA VAL A 368 -18.65 -22.12 11.86
C VAL A 368 -17.74 -20.97 11.40
N PHE A 369 -17.49 -19.99 12.25
CA PHE A 369 -16.58 -18.88 11.93
C PHE A 369 -15.16 -19.38 11.65
N ALA A 370 -14.62 -20.27 12.48
CA ALA A 370 -13.31 -20.88 12.29
C ALA A 370 -13.24 -21.68 10.97
N LEU A 371 -14.31 -22.39 10.62
CA LEU A 371 -14.43 -23.12 9.35
C LEU A 371 -14.39 -22.17 8.15
N LEU A 372 -15.16 -21.09 8.19
CA LEU A 372 -15.22 -20.09 7.12
C LEU A 372 -13.86 -19.39 6.95
N LEU A 373 -13.21 -19.02 8.05
CA LEU A 373 -11.89 -18.42 8.03
C LEU A 373 -10.82 -19.42 7.56
N GLY A 374 -10.89 -20.66 8.03
CA GLY A 374 -10.03 -21.76 7.60
C GLY A 374 -10.14 -22.02 6.09
N GLY A 375 -11.32 -21.92 5.52
CA GLY A 375 -11.54 -22.00 4.07
C GLY A 375 -10.80 -20.92 3.29
N LEU A 376 -10.82 -19.68 3.79
CA LEU A 376 -10.06 -18.59 3.16
C LEU A 376 -8.54 -18.83 3.23
N LEU A 377 -8.03 -19.32 4.36
CA LEU A 377 -6.61 -19.67 4.49
C LEU A 377 -6.23 -20.84 3.60
N LEU A 378 -7.10 -21.85 3.49
CA LEU A 378 -6.91 -23.00 2.62
C LEU A 378 -6.88 -22.57 1.14
N ARG A 379 -7.73 -21.62 0.74
CA ARG A 379 -7.68 -21.01 -0.60
C ARG A 379 -6.31 -20.42 -0.90
N GLU A 380 -5.77 -19.63 0.01
CA GLU A 380 -4.44 -19.03 -0.17
C GLU A 380 -3.33 -20.10 -0.22
N ALA A 381 -3.46 -21.17 0.57
CA ALA A 381 -2.51 -22.29 0.51
C ALA A 381 -2.55 -23.01 -0.84
N VAL A 382 -3.74 -23.21 -1.41
CA VAL A 382 -3.92 -23.82 -2.76
C VAL A 382 -3.32 -22.92 -3.84
N LEU A 383 -3.54 -21.59 -3.77
CA LEU A 383 -2.91 -20.63 -4.70
C LEU A 383 -1.37 -20.69 -4.61
N LEU A 384 -0.83 -20.69 -3.40
CA LEU A 384 0.61 -20.77 -3.18
C LEU A 384 1.20 -22.06 -3.75
N ALA A 385 0.53 -23.20 -3.53
CA ALA A 385 0.88 -24.48 -4.12
C ALA A 385 0.82 -24.42 -5.65
N GLY A 386 -0.23 -23.82 -6.21
CA GLY A 386 -0.38 -23.63 -7.66
C GLY A 386 0.77 -22.83 -8.27
N TYR A 387 1.21 -21.75 -7.64
CA TYR A 387 2.38 -21.00 -8.10
C TYR A 387 3.66 -21.85 -8.08
N ARG A 388 3.85 -22.68 -7.04
CA ARG A 388 5.04 -23.52 -6.90
C ARG A 388 5.09 -24.67 -7.91
N TRP A 389 3.97 -25.35 -8.10
CA TRP A 389 3.94 -26.60 -8.90
C TRP A 389 3.55 -26.36 -10.35
N ILE A 390 2.54 -25.52 -10.61
CA ILE A 390 2.07 -25.21 -11.97
C ILE A 390 2.88 -24.05 -12.57
N GLY A 391 3.06 -22.97 -11.80
CA GLY A 391 3.83 -21.79 -12.20
C GLY A 391 5.34 -22.01 -12.19
N ARG A 392 5.83 -23.07 -11.51
CA ARG A 392 7.26 -23.40 -11.32
C ARG A 392 8.08 -22.21 -10.79
N VAL A 393 7.44 -21.41 -9.92
CA VAL A 393 8.03 -20.20 -9.36
C VAL A 393 9.03 -20.57 -8.25
N PRO A 394 10.24 -19.94 -8.19
CA PRO A 394 11.22 -20.19 -7.15
C PRO A 394 10.67 -19.95 -5.73
N ARG A 395 11.22 -20.70 -4.75
CA ARG A 395 10.88 -20.51 -3.33
C ARG A 395 11.22 -19.07 -2.92
N GLY A 396 10.25 -18.32 -2.40
CA GLY A 396 10.41 -16.91 -1.99
C GLY A 396 9.79 -15.89 -2.96
N ALA A 397 9.68 -16.18 -4.25
CA ALA A 397 9.02 -15.30 -5.21
C ALA A 397 7.47 -15.32 -5.09
N ALA A 398 6.89 -16.44 -4.62
CA ALA A 398 5.49 -16.53 -4.21
C ALA A 398 5.40 -16.70 -2.70
N ARG A 399 4.68 -15.79 -2.03
CA ARG A 399 4.59 -15.71 -0.56
C ARG A 399 3.22 -15.22 -0.10
N LEU A 400 2.84 -15.61 1.11
CA LEU A 400 1.73 -14.99 1.80
C LEU A 400 2.13 -13.58 2.23
N ALA A 401 1.43 -12.59 1.75
CA ALA A 401 1.61 -11.19 2.12
C ALA A 401 0.34 -10.68 2.83
N ALA A 402 0.51 -9.76 3.77
CA ALA A 402 -0.63 -9.03 4.33
C ALA A 402 -1.33 -8.29 3.18
N GLY A 403 -2.61 -8.62 2.95
CA GLY A 403 -3.41 -7.95 1.92
C GLY A 403 -3.63 -6.48 2.28
N HIS A 404 -3.60 -5.60 1.27
CA HIS A 404 -4.11 -4.25 1.45
C HIS A 404 -5.63 -4.36 1.57
N ALA A 405 -6.13 -3.97 2.71
CA ALA A 405 -7.54 -3.83 3.06
C ALA A 405 -8.43 -5.07 2.85
N ALA A 406 -9.00 -5.57 3.90
CA ALA A 406 -10.28 -6.22 4.04
C ALA A 406 -10.34 -7.76 4.14
N LEU A 407 -9.46 -8.55 3.56
CA LEU A 407 -9.75 -9.99 3.39
C LEU A 407 -8.66 -10.96 3.88
N GLY A 408 -7.78 -10.53 4.77
CA GLY A 408 -6.75 -11.42 5.33
C GLY A 408 -5.48 -11.54 4.46
N PRO A 409 -4.56 -12.47 4.79
CA PRO A 409 -3.35 -12.70 4.03
C PRO A 409 -3.68 -13.17 2.61
N ARG A 410 -2.94 -12.67 1.62
CA ARG A 410 -3.07 -13.06 0.21
C ARG A 410 -1.75 -13.52 -0.34
N VAL A 411 -1.80 -14.50 -1.22
CA VAL A 411 -0.62 -14.91 -1.99
C VAL A 411 -0.25 -13.78 -2.95
N ARG A 412 1.00 -13.34 -2.86
CA ARG A 412 1.65 -12.48 -3.86
C ARG A 412 2.73 -13.27 -4.56
N CYS A 413 2.78 -13.11 -5.87
CA CYS A 413 3.85 -13.64 -6.69
C CYS A 413 4.49 -12.48 -7.45
N ASP A 414 5.77 -12.25 -7.18
CA ASP A 414 6.54 -11.18 -7.82
C ASP A 414 7.20 -11.66 -9.13
N ALA A 415 7.26 -12.98 -9.35
CA ALA A 415 7.78 -13.58 -10.57
C ALA A 415 6.71 -13.67 -11.67
N PRO A 416 7.08 -13.45 -12.93
CA PRO A 416 6.20 -13.67 -14.06
C PRO A 416 5.89 -15.15 -14.26
N VAL A 417 4.67 -15.44 -14.64
CA VAL A 417 4.23 -16.79 -15.03
C VAL A 417 3.52 -16.73 -16.38
N PRO A 418 3.56 -17.80 -17.22
CA PRO A 418 2.79 -17.84 -18.45
C PRO A 418 1.27 -17.71 -18.17
N ALA A 419 0.54 -16.99 -19.01
CA ALA A 419 -0.90 -16.78 -18.84
C ALA A 419 -1.70 -18.09 -18.70
N ARG A 420 -1.30 -19.16 -19.40
CA ARG A 420 -1.89 -20.50 -19.25
C ARG A 420 -1.75 -21.05 -17.82
N ALA A 421 -0.56 -20.91 -17.24
CA ALA A 421 -0.29 -21.38 -15.88
C ALA A 421 -1.07 -20.54 -14.87
N TYR A 422 -1.09 -19.24 -15.05
CA TYR A 422 -1.81 -18.32 -14.17
C TYR A 422 -3.33 -18.59 -14.19
N ARG A 423 -3.94 -18.86 -15.35
CA ARG A 423 -5.35 -19.28 -15.46
C ARG A 423 -5.64 -20.55 -14.66
N LEU A 424 -4.78 -21.56 -14.75
CA LEU A 424 -4.94 -22.81 -14.00
C LEU A 424 -4.80 -22.57 -12.50
N ILE A 425 -3.85 -21.74 -12.07
CA ILE A 425 -3.64 -21.37 -10.66
C ILE A 425 -4.89 -20.73 -10.08
N LEU A 426 -5.50 -19.78 -10.80
CA LEU A 426 -6.73 -19.08 -10.37
C LEU A 426 -7.97 -19.99 -10.32
N LEU A 427 -8.05 -20.99 -11.23
CA LEU A 427 -9.16 -21.94 -11.25
C LEU A 427 -9.07 -22.98 -10.12
N LEU A 428 -7.87 -23.30 -9.68
CA LEU A 428 -7.61 -24.42 -8.78
C LEU A 428 -8.41 -24.35 -7.46
N PRO A 429 -8.44 -23.23 -6.72
CA PRO A 429 -9.22 -23.13 -5.50
C PRO A 429 -10.73 -23.30 -5.73
N THR A 430 -11.26 -22.71 -6.80
CA THR A 430 -12.69 -22.84 -7.13
C THR A 430 -13.06 -24.30 -7.40
N LEU A 431 -12.23 -25.02 -8.14
CA LEU A 431 -12.46 -26.44 -8.46
C LEU A 431 -12.32 -27.33 -7.23
N LEU A 432 -11.18 -27.22 -6.51
CA LEU A 432 -10.87 -28.16 -5.41
C LEU A 432 -11.70 -27.88 -4.15
N LEU A 433 -11.95 -26.61 -3.83
CA LEU A 433 -12.59 -26.24 -2.56
C LEU A 433 -14.09 -25.90 -2.71
N GLY A 434 -14.52 -25.56 -3.92
CA GLY A 434 -15.90 -25.19 -4.20
C GLY A 434 -16.65 -26.28 -4.97
N VAL A 435 -16.24 -26.53 -6.23
CA VAL A 435 -16.99 -27.42 -7.14
C VAL A 435 -16.94 -28.87 -6.68
N LEU A 436 -15.77 -29.40 -6.37
CA LEU A 436 -15.64 -30.81 -5.94
C LEU A 436 -16.43 -31.12 -4.66
N PRO A 437 -16.33 -30.34 -3.58
CA PRO A 437 -17.19 -30.55 -2.40
C PRO A 437 -18.68 -30.37 -2.72
N GLY A 438 -19.03 -29.40 -3.59
CA GLY A 438 -20.42 -29.21 -4.03
C GLY A 438 -20.98 -30.41 -4.79
N VAL A 439 -20.20 -31.02 -5.68
CA VAL A 439 -20.58 -32.27 -6.37
C VAL A 439 -20.67 -33.44 -5.38
N ALA A 440 -19.70 -33.55 -4.47
CA ALA A 440 -19.74 -34.56 -3.42
C ALA A 440 -20.98 -34.41 -2.53
N ALA A 441 -21.43 -33.18 -2.26
CA ALA A 441 -22.63 -32.88 -1.53
C ALA A 441 -23.87 -33.44 -2.23
N ILE A 442 -23.99 -33.26 -3.56
CA ILE A 442 -25.10 -33.76 -4.37
C ILE A 442 -25.10 -35.30 -4.35
N VAL A 443 -23.97 -35.95 -4.31
CA VAL A 443 -23.83 -37.40 -4.23
C VAL A 443 -24.21 -37.93 -2.84
N ALA A 444 -23.66 -37.29 -1.80
CA ALA A 444 -23.78 -37.77 -0.41
C ALA A 444 -24.98 -37.25 0.36
N GLY A 445 -25.77 -36.30 -0.18
CA GLY A 445 -26.89 -35.70 0.51
C GLY A 445 -26.51 -34.76 1.66
N SER A 446 -25.28 -34.20 1.63
CA SER A 446 -24.78 -33.40 2.74
C SER A 446 -25.01 -31.90 2.54
N TRP A 447 -25.90 -31.30 3.32
CA TRP A 447 -26.14 -29.86 3.34
C TRP A 447 -24.90 -29.03 3.71
N LEU A 448 -24.06 -29.54 4.62
CA LEU A 448 -22.84 -28.86 5.03
C LEU A 448 -21.87 -28.70 3.85
N LEU A 449 -21.76 -29.73 3.02
CA LEU A 449 -20.90 -29.66 1.82
C LEU A 449 -21.50 -28.77 0.74
N VAL A 450 -22.85 -28.67 0.61
CA VAL A 450 -23.49 -27.68 -0.29
C VAL A 450 -23.13 -26.26 0.15
N LEU A 451 -23.31 -25.95 1.42
CA LEU A 451 -23.02 -24.63 1.99
C LEU A 451 -21.53 -24.30 1.91
N TRP A 452 -20.66 -25.27 2.19
CA TRP A 452 -19.21 -25.13 2.02
C TRP A 452 -18.83 -24.85 0.56
N GLY A 453 -19.32 -25.65 -0.38
CA GLY A 453 -19.06 -25.50 -1.82
C GLY A 453 -19.51 -24.12 -2.32
N LEU A 454 -20.71 -23.69 -1.94
CA LEU A 454 -21.23 -22.36 -2.27
C LEU A 454 -20.33 -21.25 -1.68
N TRP A 455 -19.99 -21.34 -0.39
CA TRP A 455 -19.09 -20.39 0.26
C TRP A 455 -17.75 -20.26 -0.48
N MET A 456 -17.14 -21.39 -0.82
CA MET A 456 -15.83 -21.39 -1.47
C MET A 456 -15.89 -20.88 -2.92
N ILE A 457 -16.95 -21.13 -3.67
CA ILE A 457 -17.14 -20.53 -5.01
C ILE A 457 -17.26 -19.00 -4.88
N VAL A 458 -18.04 -18.53 -3.92
CA VAL A 458 -18.20 -17.09 -3.65
C VAL A 458 -16.88 -16.47 -3.20
N ALA A 459 -16.13 -17.14 -2.33
CA ALA A 459 -14.81 -16.68 -1.86
C ALA A 459 -13.78 -16.60 -2.99
N CYS A 460 -13.92 -17.41 -4.04
CA CYS A 460 -13.06 -17.42 -5.22
C CYS A 460 -13.57 -16.51 -6.35
N SER A 461 -14.68 -15.79 -6.18
CA SER A 461 -15.28 -14.99 -7.25
C SER A 461 -14.32 -13.94 -7.84
N GLY A 462 -13.42 -13.36 -7.01
CA GLY A 462 -12.38 -12.45 -7.47
C GLY A 462 -11.39 -13.10 -8.44
N ASP A 463 -11.10 -14.40 -8.26
CA ASP A 463 -10.23 -15.17 -9.16
C ASP A 463 -10.92 -15.42 -10.50
N LEU A 464 -12.24 -15.70 -10.47
CA LEU A 464 -13.05 -15.86 -11.69
C LEU A 464 -13.14 -14.54 -12.48
N VAL A 465 -13.26 -13.42 -11.79
CA VAL A 465 -13.21 -12.09 -12.43
C VAL A 465 -11.83 -11.82 -13.06
N ALA A 466 -10.76 -12.21 -12.38
CA ALA A 466 -9.40 -12.09 -12.93
C ALA A 466 -9.21 -12.98 -14.18
N LEU A 467 -9.76 -14.19 -14.19
CA LEU A 467 -9.80 -15.06 -15.35
C LEU A 467 -10.52 -14.40 -16.54
N TRP A 468 -11.67 -13.77 -16.27
CA TRP A 468 -12.42 -13.06 -17.29
C TRP A 468 -11.62 -11.86 -17.87
N ALA A 469 -10.88 -11.13 -17.04
CA ALA A 469 -9.99 -10.04 -17.48
C ALA A 469 -8.88 -10.53 -18.43
N MET A 470 -8.44 -11.77 -18.26
CA MET A 470 -7.38 -12.39 -19.07
C MET A 470 -7.86 -13.02 -20.38
N ARG A 471 -9.16 -12.93 -20.71
CA ARG A 471 -9.70 -13.45 -21.97
C ARG A 471 -8.95 -12.83 -23.17
N GLY A 472 -8.65 -13.63 -24.17
CA GLY A 472 -7.95 -13.19 -25.38
C GLY A 472 -6.43 -13.03 -25.23
N LEU A 473 -5.83 -13.21 -24.04
CA LEU A 473 -4.38 -13.24 -23.91
C LEU A 473 -3.82 -14.56 -24.46
N PRO A 474 -2.74 -14.52 -25.26
CA PRO A 474 -2.06 -15.74 -25.73
C PRO A 474 -1.55 -16.58 -24.54
N PRO A 475 -1.54 -17.94 -24.64
CA PRO A 475 -1.19 -18.82 -23.52
C PRO A 475 0.23 -18.64 -22.96
N ALA A 476 1.17 -18.24 -23.82
CA ALA A 476 2.58 -18.08 -23.46
C ALA A 476 2.91 -16.68 -22.89
N THR A 477 1.98 -15.72 -22.98
CA THR A 477 2.21 -14.34 -22.53
C THR A 477 2.64 -14.33 -21.05
N PRO A 478 3.79 -13.72 -20.70
CA PRO A 478 4.21 -13.59 -19.31
C PRO A 478 3.31 -12.58 -18.60
N VAL A 479 2.72 -13.02 -17.49
CA VAL A 479 1.83 -12.20 -16.67
C VAL A 479 2.22 -12.28 -15.20
N ARG A 480 1.86 -11.24 -14.45
CA ARG A 480 1.98 -11.17 -13.01
C ARG A 480 0.65 -10.75 -12.40
N ALA A 481 0.33 -11.25 -11.21
CA ALA A 481 -0.87 -10.84 -10.49
C ALA A 481 -0.88 -9.33 -10.27
N HIS A 482 -1.99 -8.65 -10.60
CA HIS A 482 -2.10 -7.22 -10.33
C HIS A 482 -2.21 -6.97 -8.80
N PRO A 483 -1.47 -6.00 -8.24
CA PRO A 483 -1.34 -5.83 -6.78
C PRO A 483 -2.64 -5.44 -6.06
N SER A 484 -3.59 -4.78 -6.75
CA SER A 484 -4.77 -4.19 -6.09
C SER A 484 -6.11 -4.44 -6.78
N ARG A 485 -6.13 -4.98 -8.02
CA ARG A 485 -7.36 -5.21 -8.81
C ARG A 485 -7.44 -6.66 -9.29
N PRO A 486 -8.63 -7.22 -9.50
CA PRO A 486 -8.76 -8.51 -10.17
C PRO A 486 -8.23 -8.41 -11.60
N GLY A 487 -7.26 -9.27 -11.95
CA GLY A 487 -6.60 -9.26 -13.25
C GLY A 487 -5.10 -9.50 -13.16
N CYS A 488 -4.38 -9.10 -14.19
CA CYS A 488 -2.93 -9.26 -14.29
C CYS A 488 -2.26 -8.07 -14.97
N GLU A 489 -0.97 -7.96 -14.71
CA GLU A 489 -0.03 -7.14 -15.46
C GLU A 489 0.59 -8.00 -16.55
N VAL A 490 0.54 -7.55 -17.80
CA VAL A 490 1.17 -8.18 -18.95
C VAL A 490 2.56 -7.59 -19.12
N LEU A 491 3.58 -8.42 -19.05
CA LEU A 491 4.96 -8.00 -19.20
C LEU A 491 5.36 -8.08 -20.67
N SER A 492 5.89 -6.99 -21.25
CA SER A 492 6.53 -7.05 -22.56
C SER A 492 7.86 -7.77 -22.42
N LEU A 493 8.05 -8.82 -23.20
CA LEU A 493 9.37 -9.33 -23.50
C LEU A 493 9.97 -8.36 -24.52
N ASP A 494 10.81 -7.42 -24.10
CA ASP A 494 11.67 -6.71 -25.05
C ASP A 494 12.60 -7.75 -25.67
N SER A 495 12.44 -7.89 -26.98
CA SER A 495 13.28 -8.68 -27.89
C SER A 495 14.68 -8.10 -27.95
#